data_35320c06a38fb19b5458bf1ac2160bea
#
_entry.id   35320c06a38fb19b5458bf1ac2160bea
#
_cell.length_a   1.000
_cell.length_b   1.000
_cell.length_c   1.000
_cell.angle_alpha   90.00
_cell.angle_beta   90.00
_cell.angle_gamma   90.00
#
_symmetry.space_group_name_H-M   'P 1'
#
loop_
_entity.id
_entity.type
_entity.pdbx_description
1 polymer ?
#
loop_
_entity_poly.entity_id
_entity_poly.type
_entity_poly.pdbx_seq_one_letter_code
_entity_poly.pdbx_strand_id
1 'polypeptide(L)'
;MNNIKTLVKTKPTLIDIDVELIYLKENLNSHKIYQVLKSVNDVQLFMENHVFAVWDFMSLIKALQKNLTCVELPWVPNKNNLAGRLVNEIVLAEESDIDLNGNPKSHFELYLDSMNQIGAKTGLINSFINKIRENNSYEKSVNETDLNSTVKDFMNFTFDIINSNKNHVIASVFTFGREDLIPDMFIEIVKKLSKSDKIKADNLIYYLERHIEVDADEHGPMALKMIEELCGNDKVKWKEATIADRKSTRLNSSHQIISYAVFCL
;
A
#
# COMPACT_ATOMS: atom_id res chain seq x y z
N MET A 1 9.18 -43.99 -30.97
CA MET A 1 10.16 -43.00 -30.51
C MET A 1 9.38 -41.87 -29.85
N ASN A 2 9.18 -41.99 -28.53
CA ASN A 2 8.44 -40.99 -27.76
C ASN A 2 9.44 -40.01 -27.15
N ASN A 3 9.54 -38.82 -27.74
CA ASN A 3 10.23 -37.70 -27.13
C ASN A 3 9.33 -37.07 -26.08
N ILE A 4 9.41 -37.53 -24.85
CA ILE A 4 8.91 -36.79 -23.69
C ILE A 4 9.91 -35.67 -23.46
N LYS A 5 9.57 -34.47 -23.94
CA LYS A 5 10.25 -33.24 -23.52
C LYS A 5 10.11 -33.11 -22.00
N THR A 6 11.20 -33.33 -21.31
CA THR A 6 11.36 -33.02 -19.90
C THR A 6 11.09 -31.52 -19.73
N LEU A 7 9.94 -31.17 -19.24
CA LEU A 7 9.67 -29.83 -18.79
C LEU A 7 10.70 -29.49 -17.69
N VAL A 8 11.70 -28.73 -18.05
CA VAL A 8 12.61 -28.10 -17.10
C VAL A 8 11.71 -27.27 -16.17
N LYS A 9 11.52 -27.76 -14.95
CA LYS A 9 10.82 -27.00 -13.91
C LYS A 9 11.72 -25.81 -13.57
N THR A 10 11.51 -24.70 -14.27
CA THR A 10 12.09 -23.41 -13.91
C THR A 10 11.77 -23.09 -12.45
N LYS A 11 12.72 -22.47 -11.74
CA LYS A 11 12.46 -22.00 -10.39
C LYS A 11 11.40 -20.89 -10.48
N PRO A 12 10.38 -20.86 -9.61
CA PRO A 12 9.49 -19.72 -9.54
C PRO A 12 10.32 -18.48 -9.23
N THR A 13 10.02 -17.39 -9.92
CA THR A 13 10.78 -16.13 -9.87
C THR A 13 9.81 -14.95 -9.78
N LEU A 14 10.33 -13.73 -9.64
CA LEU A 14 9.53 -12.51 -9.75
C LEU A 14 8.74 -12.46 -11.07
N ILE A 15 9.33 -12.92 -12.18
CA ILE A 15 8.68 -12.95 -13.50
C ILE A 15 7.39 -13.79 -13.46
N ASP A 16 7.38 -14.89 -12.71
CA ASP A 16 6.17 -15.74 -12.60
C ASP A 16 5.06 -15.03 -11.84
N ILE A 17 5.39 -14.24 -10.80
CA ILE A 17 4.42 -13.41 -10.07
C ILE A 17 3.87 -12.32 -11.00
N ASP A 18 4.73 -11.56 -11.67
CA ASP A 18 4.31 -10.49 -12.57
C ASP A 18 3.37 -11.00 -13.67
N VAL A 19 3.71 -12.14 -14.30
CA VAL A 19 2.85 -12.77 -15.33
C VAL A 19 1.47 -13.13 -14.77
N GLU A 20 1.40 -13.67 -13.55
CA GLU A 20 0.12 -14.00 -12.91
C GLU A 20 -0.71 -12.76 -12.53
N LEU A 21 -0.06 -11.60 -12.35
CA LEU A 21 -0.70 -10.35 -11.94
C LEU A 21 -1.07 -9.43 -13.09
N ILE A 22 -0.52 -9.62 -14.30
CA ILE A 22 -0.75 -8.73 -15.46
C ILE A 22 -2.24 -8.39 -15.61
N TYR A 23 -3.11 -9.39 -15.68
CA TYR A 23 -4.55 -9.18 -15.83
C TYR A 23 -5.18 -8.38 -14.68
N LEU A 24 -4.71 -8.61 -13.44
CA LEU A 24 -5.22 -7.90 -12.27
C LEU A 24 -4.73 -6.45 -12.24
N LYS A 25 -3.49 -6.19 -12.62
CA LYS A 25 -2.93 -4.82 -12.78
C LYS A 25 -3.65 -4.05 -13.89
N GLU A 26 -3.92 -4.69 -15.03
CA GLU A 26 -4.70 -4.09 -16.12
C GLU A 26 -6.12 -3.71 -15.68
N ASN A 27 -6.79 -4.58 -14.90
CA ASN A 27 -8.12 -4.27 -14.35
C ASN A 27 -8.08 -3.10 -13.37
N LEU A 28 -7.01 -2.96 -12.59
CA LEU A 28 -6.79 -1.85 -11.67
C LEU A 28 -6.61 -0.54 -12.44
N ASN A 29 -5.72 -0.53 -13.42
CA ASN A 29 -5.42 0.64 -14.24
C ASN A 29 -6.62 1.11 -15.07
N SER A 30 -7.50 0.20 -15.46
CA SER A 30 -8.75 0.49 -16.18
C SER A 30 -9.98 0.60 -15.28
N HIS A 31 -9.81 0.70 -13.96
CA HIS A 31 -10.93 0.66 -13.03
C HIS A 31 -11.91 1.83 -13.23
N LYS A 32 -13.19 1.55 -13.10
CA LYS A 32 -14.28 2.52 -13.32
C LYS A 32 -14.20 3.75 -12.42
N ILE A 33 -13.50 3.69 -11.28
CA ILE A 33 -13.30 4.82 -10.39
C ILE A 33 -12.75 6.04 -11.13
N TYR A 34 -11.78 5.84 -12.03
CA TYR A 34 -11.16 6.94 -12.79
C TYR A 34 -12.13 7.62 -13.77
N GLN A 35 -13.25 6.96 -14.09
CA GLN A 35 -14.28 7.54 -14.96
C GLN A 35 -15.32 8.35 -14.18
N VAL A 36 -15.45 8.12 -12.86
CA VAL A 36 -16.45 8.78 -12.01
C VAL A 36 -15.87 9.90 -11.15
N LEU A 37 -14.55 9.97 -10.96
CA LEU A 37 -13.89 11.09 -10.31
C LEU A 37 -13.93 12.33 -11.21
N LYS A 38 -15.02 13.10 -11.14
CA LYS A 38 -15.29 14.25 -12.03
C LYS A 38 -15.36 15.58 -11.31
N SER A 39 -15.49 15.55 -10.00
CA SER A 39 -15.61 16.73 -9.15
C SER A 39 -14.67 16.63 -7.95
N VAL A 40 -14.46 17.75 -7.28
CA VAL A 40 -13.71 17.79 -6.02
C VAL A 40 -14.40 16.98 -4.93
N ASN A 41 -15.72 16.98 -4.89
CA ASN A 41 -16.47 16.18 -3.93
C ASN A 41 -16.20 14.69 -4.13
N ASP A 42 -16.03 14.21 -5.38
CA ASP A 42 -15.70 12.82 -5.66
C ASP A 42 -14.30 12.48 -5.13
N VAL A 43 -13.32 13.39 -5.30
CA VAL A 43 -11.97 13.22 -4.76
C VAL A 43 -11.98 13.23 -3.24
N GLN A 44 -12.75 14.13 -2.61
CA GLN A 44 -12.91 14.16 -1.15
C GLN A 44 -13.45 12.83 -0.63
N LEU A 45 -14.53 12.33 -1.22
CA LEU A 45 -15.14 11.05 -0.82
C LEU A 45 -14.19 9.87 -1.04
N PHE A 46 -13.44 9.86 -2.14
CA PHE A 46 -12.38 8.89 -2.37
C PHE A 46 -11.34 8.93 -1.25
N MET A 47 -10.82 10.10 -0.92
CA MET A 47 -9.78 10.25 0.11
C MET A 47 -10.28 9.87 1.51
N GLU A 48 -11.53 10.14 1.85
CA GLU A 48 -12.15 9.77 3.14
C GLU A 48 -12.15 8.24 3.39
N ASN A 49 -12.11 7.43 2.32
CA ASN A 49 -11.99 5.98 2.40
C ASN A 49 -10.54 5.50 2.19
N HIS A 50 -9.84 6.08 1.22
CA HIS A 50 -8.48 5.67 0.88
C HIS A 50 -7.46 5.96 1.99
N VAL A 51 -7.70 6.93 2.86
CA VAL A 51 -6.83 7.25 4.01
C VAL A 51 -6.58 6.03 4.92
N PHE A 52 -7.51 5.10 5.00
CA PHE A 52 -7.32 3.86 5.76
C PHE A 52 -6.33 2.91 5.08
N ALA A 53 -6.25 2.92 3.74
CA ALA A 53 -5.23 2.17 3.01
C ALA A 53 -3.84 2.79 3.19
N VAL A 54 -3.75 4.13 3.22
CA VAL A 54 -2.50 4.85 3.52
C VAL A 54 -2.00 4.52 4.94
N TRP A 55 -2.90 4.48 5.94
CA TRP A 55 -2.56 4.06 7.29
C TRP A 55 -2.15 2.57 7.35
N ASP A 56 -2.89 1.72 6.65
CA ASP A 56 -2.69 0.27 6.59
C ASP A 56 -1.32 -0.09 5.98
N PHE A 57 -0.90 0.63 4.95
CA PHE A 57 0.41 0.53 4.32
C PHE A 57 1.55 0.70 5.33
N MET A 58 1.46 1.72 6.21
CA MET A 58 2.44 1.94 7.27
C MET A 58 2.51 0.74 8.23
N SER A 59 1.39 0.07 8.48
CA SER A 59 1.38 -1.12 9.33
C SER A 59 2.12 -2.30 8.70
N LEU A 60 2.03 -2.48 7.37
CA LEU A 60 2.79 -3.51 6.64
C LEU A 60 4.30 -3.27 6.71
N ILE A 61 4.75 -2.06 6.37
CA ILE A 61 6.18 -1.75 6.37
C ILE A 61 6.78 -1.79 7.78
N LYS A 62 6.03 -1.35 8.82
CA LYS A 62 6.46 -1.44 10.21
C LYS A 62 6.53 -2.89 10.71
N ALA A 63 5.64 -3.79 10.23
CA ALA A 63 5.73 -5.21 10.52
C ALA A 63 7.00 -5.83 9.90
N LEU A 64 7.34 -5.46 8.66
CA LEU A 64 8.60 -5.87 8.03
C LEU A 64 9.81 -5.32 8.79
N GLN A 65 9.80 -4.04 9.18
CA GLN A 65 10.88 -3.46 9.97
C GLN A 65 11.08 -4.20 11.29
N LYS A 66 10.01 -4.47 12.02
CA LYS A 66 10.07 -5.22 13.27
C LYS A 66 10.66 -6.62 13.09
N ASN A 67 10.30 -7.30 12.01
CA ASN A 67 10.70 -8.70 11.78
C ASN A 67 12.10 -8.83 11.17
N LEU A 68 12.54 -7.85 10.36
CA LEU A 68 13.79 -7.92 9.58
C LEU A 68 14.92 -7.10 10.19
N THR A 69 14.63 -6.29 11.22
CA THR A 69 15.61 -5.52 11.98
C THR A 69 15.47 -5.82 13.47
N CYS A 70 16.23 -5.13 14.32
CA CYS A 70 16.05 -5.18 15.77
C CYS A 70 15.61 -3.82 16.28
N VAL A 71 14.35 -3.70 16.66
CA VAL A 71 13.77 -2.50 17.30
C VAL A 71 13.57 -2.66 18.80
N GLU A 72 13.94 -3.81 19.35
CA GLU A 72 13.84 -4.12 20.79
C GLU A 72 15.15 -3.83 21.53
N LEU A 73 15.04 -3.67 22.85
CA LEU A 73 16.19 -3.49 23.74
C LEU A 73 16.33 -4.66 24.72
N PRO A 74 17.54 -5.18 25.01
CA PRO A 74 18.85 -4.77 24.42
C PRO A 74 18.97 -5.16 22.93
N TRP A 75 19.66 -4.32 22.15
CA TRP A 75 19.86 -4.53 20.72
C TRP A 75 20.70 -5.77 20.42
N VAL A 76 20.26 -6.55 19.44
CA VAL A 76 21.05 -7.64 18.84
C VAL A 76 21.04 -7.54 17.32
N PRO A 77 22.15 -7.87 16.63
CA PRO A 77 22.19 -7.80 15.17
C PRO A 77 21.25 -8.84 14.55
N ASN A 78 20.48 -8.44 13.54
CA ASN A 78 19.69 -9.34 12.72
C ASN A 78 20.56 -9.98 11.63
N LYS A 79 20.21 -11.19 11.17
CA LYS A 79 20.95 -11.92 10.12
C LYS A 79 20.55 -11.48 8.71
N ASN A 80 19.40 -10.85 8.53
CA ASN A 80 18.87 -10.41 7.23
C ASN A 80 19.35 -9.00 6.86
N ASN A 81 20.68 -8.83 6.70
CA ASN A 81 21.28 -7.51 6.56
C ASN A 81 20.79 -6.73 5.34
N LEU A 82 20.61 -7.39 4.18
CA LEU A 82 20.13 -6.72 2.98
C LEU A 82 18.65 -6.33 3.13
N ALA A 83 17.77 -7.27 3.46
CA ALA A 83 16.35 -6.97 3.66
C ALA A 83 16.12 -5.95 4.77
N GLY A 84 16.90 -6.01 5.87
CA GLY A 84 16.88 -5.03 6.94
C GLY A 84 17.31 -3.62 6.47
N ARG A 85 18.31 -3.52 5.60
CA ARG A 85 18.70 -2.24 4.98
C ARG A 85 17.59 -1.68 4.12
N LEU A 86 17.04 -2.49 3.20
CA LEU A 86 16.00 -2.07 2.26
C LEU A 86 14.76 -1.57 3.00
N VAL A 87 14.29 -2.31 4.01
CA VAL A 87 13.11 -1.89 4.80
C VAL A 87 13.37 -0.60 5.57
N ASN A 88 14.58 -0.36 6.09
CA ASN A 88 14.91 0.88 6.79
C ASN A 88 14.97 2.09 5.86
N GLU A 89 15.44 1.92 4.63
CA GLU A 89 15.44 2.97 3.59
C GLU A 89 14.01 3.37 3.23
N ILE A 90 13.12 2.41 3.01
CA ILE A 90 11.71 2.67 2.74
C ILE A 90 11.04 3.33 3.96
N VAL A 91 11.27 2.82 5.18
CA VAL A 91 10.71 3.42 6.40
C VAL A 91 11.19 4.85 6.60
N LEU A 92 12.43 5.17 6.25
CA LEU A 92 12.95 6.54 6.34
C LEU A 92 12.13 7.49 5.45
N ALA A 93 11.86 7.10 4.22
CA ALA A 93 11.06 7.89 3.30
C ALA A 93 9.58 7.97 3.74
N GLU A 94 8.98 6.86 4.14
CA GLU A 94 7.56 6.81 4.48
C GLU A 94 7.20 7.47 5.82
N GLU A 95 8.04 7.32 6.83
CA GLU A 95 7.76 7.79 8.19
C GLU A 95 8.33 9.19 8.49
N SER A 96 9.30 9.66 7.71
CA SER A 96 10.00 10.93 7.94
C SER A 96 10.46 11.63 6.66
N ASP A 97 9.62 11.67 5.65
CA ASP A 97 9.81 12.50 4.46
C ASP A 97 9.64 13.99 4.81
N ILE A 98 9.65 14.87 3.83
CA ILE A 98 9.52 16.32 3.99
C ILE A 98 8.25 16.85 3.31
N ASP A 99 7.64 17.87 3.91
CA ASP A 99 6.54 18.61 3.28
C ASP A 99 7.07 19.70 2.33
N LEU A 100 6.14 20.41 1.65
CA LEU A 100 6.47 21.54 0.76
C LEU A 100 7.27 22.67 1.43
N ASN A 101 7.32 22.73 2.75
CA ASN A 101 8.05 23.75 3.51
C ASN A 101 9.38 23.22 4.07
N GLY A 102 9.73 21.95 3.77
CA GLY A 102 10.93 21.31 4.25
C GLY A 102 10.85 20.76 5.69
N ASN A 103 9.62 20.62 6.25
CA ASN A 103 9.44 20.05 7.58
C ASN A 103 9.29 18.52 7.48
N PRO A 104 9.90 17.75 8.40
CA PRO A 104 9.71 16.31 8.45
C PRO A 104 8.24 15.93 8.69
N LYS A 105 7.71 15.03 7.85
CA LYS A 105 6.37 14.47 7.96
C LYS A 105 6.32 13.07 7.37
N SER A 106 5.51 12.20 7.96
CA SER A 106 5.16 10.92 7.35
C SER A 106 4.25 11.11 6.14
N HIS A 107 4.26 10.17 5.21
CA HIS A 107 3.34 10.16 4.07
C HIS A 107 1.88 10.14 4.54
N PHE A 108 1.57 9.49 5.65
CA PHE A 108 0.24 9.54 6.27
C PHE A 108 -0.15 10.98 6.69
N GLU A 109 0.76 11.74 7.30
CA GLU A 109 0.51 13.14 7.67
C GLU A 109 0.40 14.05 6.44
N LEU A 110 1.22 13.84 5.41
CA LEU A 110 1.10 14.54 4.12
C LEU A 110 -0.26 14.27 3.46
N TYR A 111 -0.76 13.04 3.57
CA TYR A 111 -2.09 12.70 3.07
C TYR A 111 -3.20 13.40 3.86
N LEU A 112 -3.12 13.45 5.19
CA LEU A 112 -4.07 14.20 6.03
C LEU A 112 -4.05 15.69 5.74
N ASP A 113 -2.88 16.29 5.52
CA ASP A 113 -2.77 17.69 5.12
C ASP A 113 -3.42 17.93 3.76
N SER A 114 -3.26 17.00 2.82
CA SER A 114 -3.91 17.04 1.52
C SER A 114 -5.43 16.96 1.65
N MET A 115 -5.95 16.06 2.50
CA MET A 115 -7.37 15.95 2.81
C MET A 115 -7.94 17.26 3.38
N ASN A 116 -7.24 17.83 4.36
CA ASN A 116 -7.65 19.10 4.98
C ASN A 116 -7.64 20.25 3.96
N GLN A 117 -6.64 20.34 3.09
CA GLN A 117 -6.53 21.39 2.10
C GLN A 117 -7.70 21.38 1.09
N ILE A 118 -8.11 20.19 0.64
CA ILE A 118 -9.24 20.07 -0.31
C ILE A 118 -10.62 19.99 0.39
N GLY A 119 -10.67 19.98 1.73
CA GLY A 119 -11.90 19.93 2.50
C GLY A 119 -12.52 18.54 2.68
N ALA A 120 -11.74 17.46 2.51
CA ALA A 120 -12.16 16.10 2.83
C ALA A 120 -12.23 15.89 4.36
N LYS A 121 -13.14 15.02 4.82
CA LYS A 121 -13.35 14.79 6.25
C LYS A 121 -12.29 13.85 6.82
N THR A 122 -11.59 14.31 7.86
CA THR A 122 -10.59 13.53 8.59
C THR A 122 -11.10 12.97 9.93
N GLY A 123 -12.32 13.28 10.31
CA GLY A 123 -12.87 12.93 11.64
C GLY A 123 -12.88 11.43 11.92
N LEU A 124 -13.24 10.60 10.92
CA LEU A 124 -13.36 9.16 11.10
C LEU A 124 -11.98 8.50 11.28
N ILE A 125 -11.00 8.83 10.44
CA ILE A 125 -9.63 8.30 10.58
C ILE A 125 -8.99 8.77 11.89
N ASN A 126 -9.16 10.03 12.27
CA ASN A 126 -8.65 10.54 13.54
C ASN A 126 -9.29 9.83 14.75
N SER A 127 -10.60 9.56 14.70
CA SER A 127 -11.29 8.76 15.72
C SER A 127 -10.71 7.34 15.81
N PHE A 128 -10.49 6.70 14.67
CA PHE A 128 -9.87 5.36 14.62
C PHE A 128 -8.46 5.36 15.23
N ILE A 129 -7.59 6.30 14.85
CA ILE A 129 -6.23 6.42 15.40
C ILE A 129 -6.26 6.65 16.91
N ASN A 130 -7.17 7.48 17.41
CA ASN A 130 -7.32 7.68 18.86
C ASN A 130 -7.73 6.39 19.58
N LYS A 131 -8.65 5.63 19.01
CA LYS A 131 -9.02 4.31 19.58
C LYS A 131 -7.84 3.31 19.55
N ILE A 132 -6.99 3.34 18.53
CA ILE A 132 -5.74 2.55 18.53
C ILE A 132 -4.86 2.96 19.71
N ARG A 133 -4.67 4.25 19.97
CA ARG A 133 -3.87 4.74 21.11
C ARG A 133 -4.46 4.34 22.46
N GLU A 134 -5.79 4.42 22.61
CA GLU A 134 -6.50 4.08 23.84
C GLU A 134 -6.53 2.58 24.09
N ASN A 135 -6.84 1.81 23.07
CA ASN A 135 -7.05 0.36 23.19
C ASN A 135 -5.75 -0.45 23.10
N ASN A 136 -4.71 0.09 22.47
CA ASN A 136 -3.51 -0.63 22.08
C ASN A 136 -3.82 -1.97 21.34
N SER A 137 -4.94 -2.00 20.59
CA SER A 137 -5.45 -3.18 19.89
C SER A 137 -6.13 -2.76 18.60
N TYR A 138 -5.70 -3.36 17.50
CA TYR A 138 -6.33 -3.18 16.20
C TYR A 138 -7.77 -3.72 16.21
N GLU A 139 -7.95 -4.98 16.62
CA GLU A 139 -9.25 -5.67 16.56
C GLU A 139 -10.33 -4.92 17.35
N LYS A 140 -9.98 -4.43 18.54
CA LYS A 140 -10.91 -3.66 19.35
C LYS A 140 -11.25 -2.34 18.66
N SER A 141 -10.25 -1.63 18.16
CA SER A 141 -10.42 -0.30 17.55
C SER A 141 -11.22 -0.33 16.25
N VAL A 142 -11.00 -1.33 15.38
CA VAL A 142 -11.76 -1.51 14.15
C VAL A 142 -13.23 -1.86 14.42
N ASN A 143 -13.51 -2.60 15.49
CA ASN A 143 -14.88 -2.95 15.86
C ASN A 143 -15.62 -1.78 16.51
N GLU A 144 -14.95 -0.91 17.22
CA GLU A 144 -15.52 0.26 17.88
C GLU A 144 -15.64 1.49 16.95
N THR A 145 -15.05 1.44 15.75
CA THR A 145 -15.14 2.52 14.77
C THR A 145 -16.20 2.18 13.74
N ASP A 146 -17.03 3.18 13.40
CA ASP A 146 -18.11 3.02 12.40
C ASP A 146 -17.53 3.09 10.96
N LEU A 147 -16.70 2.11 10.64
CA LEU A 147 -16.11 1.92 9.32
C LEU A 147 -17.06 1.14 8.43
N ASN A 148 -17.10 1.47 7.15
CA ASN A 148 -17.81 0.61 6.19
C ASN A 148 -17.15 -0.78 6.10
N SER A 149 -17.95 -1.79 5.72
CA SER A 149 -17.49 -3.18 5.66
C SER A 149 -16.27 -3.37 4.76
N THR A 150 -16.22 -2.64 3.68
CA THR A 150 -15.16 -2.69 2.66
C THR A 150 -13.80 -2.27 3.21
N VAL A 151 -13.74 -1.14 3.93
CA VAL A 151 -12.54 -0.70 4.61
C VAL A 151 -12.13 -1.71 5.69
N LYS A 152 -13.09 -2.24 6.46
CA LYS A 152 -12.82 -3.28 7.47
C LYS A 152 -12.22 -4.53 6.84
N ASP A 153 -12.80 -5.04 5.76
CA ASP A 153 -12.33 -6.25 5.08
C ASP A 153 -10.91 -6.09 4.52
N PHE A 154 -10.62 -4.91 3.97
CA PHE A 154 -9.29 -4.59 3.47
C PHE A 154 -8.24 -4.57 4.59
N MET A 155 -8.50 -3.83 5.67
CA MET A 155 -7.60 -3.73 6.81
C MET A 155 -7.47 -5.06 7.55
N ASN A 156 -8.56 -5.83 7.72
CA ASN A 156 -8.53 -7.16 8.33
C ASN A 156 -7.63 -8.11 7.53
N PHE A 157 -7.70 -8.07 6.18
CA PHE A 157 -6.80 -8.87 5.36
C PHE A 157 -5.33 -8.51 5.62
N THR A 158 -5.00 -7.22 5.71
CA THR A 158 -3.63 -6.79 6.02
C THR A 158 -3.17 -7.29 7.37
N PHE A 159 -4.01 -7.18 8.41
CA PHE A 159 -3.64 -7.67 9.74
C PHE A 159 -3.57 -9.19 9.83
N ASP A 160 -4.39 -9.94 9.06
CA ASP A 160 -4.22 -11.39 8.90
C ASP A 160 -2.85 -11.74 8.30
N ILE A 161 -2.41 -10.98 7.29
CA ILE A 161 -1.09 -11.14 6.67
C ILE A 161 0.03 -10.82 7.67
N ILE A 162 -0.06 -9.72 8.41
CA ILE A 162 0.91 -9.33 9.45
C ILE A 162 0.99 -10.42 10.53
N ASN A 163 -0.15 -10.90 11.02
CA ASN A 163 -0.24 -11.92 12.06
C ASN A 163 0.26 -13.30 11.61
N SER A 164 0.36 -13.56 10.32
CA SER A 164 0.97 -14.78 9.78
C SER A 164 2.46 -14.91 10.13
N ASN A 165 3.14 -13.81 10.45
CA ASN A 165 4.58 -13.71 10.69
C ASN A 165 5.46 -14.27 9.55
N LYS A 166 4.90 -14.38 8.33
CA LYS A 166 5.62 -14.85 7.14
C LYS A 166 6.19 -13.66 6.37
N ASN A 167 7.44 -13.30 6.62
CA ASN A 167 8.05 -12.10 6.03
C ASN A 167 7.97 -12.05 4.51
N HIS A 168 8.13 -13.17 3.81
CA HIS A 168 7.99 -13.23 2.35
C HIS A 168 6.55 -12.94 1.88
N VAL A 169 5.54 -13.28 2.69
CA VAL A 169 4.13 -12.99 2.40
C VAL A 169 3.84 -11.52 2.66
N ILE A 170 4.30 -10.98 3.79
CA ILE A 170 4.14 -9.56 4.13
C ILE A 170 4.83 -8.69 3.07
N ALA A 171 6.08 -9.03 2.69
CA ALA A 171 6.82 -8.32 1.67
C ALA A 171 6.14 -8.38 0.29
N SER A 172 5.56 -9.52 -0.10
CA SER A 172 4.83 -9.63 -1.36
C SER A 172 3.60 -8.73 -1.40
N VAL A 173 2.77 -8.76 -0.35
CA VAL A 173 1.57 -7.89 -0.25
C VAL A 173 1.96 -6.42 -0.22
N PHE A 174 3.06 -6.06 0.46
CA PHE A 174 3.62 -4.72 0.46
C PHE A 174 4.01 -4.30 -0.96
N THR A 175 4.89 -5.04 -1.62
CA THR A 175 5.47 -4.67 -2.92
C THR A 175 4.44 -4.61 -4.05
N PHE A 176 3.76 -5.71 -4.32
CA PHE A 176 2.88 -5.81 -5.49
C PHE A 176 1.46 -5.33 -5.21
N GLY A 177 1.02 -5.44 -3.95
CA GLY A 177 -0.34 -5.12 -3.54
C GLY A 177 -0.55 -3.69 -3.05
N ARG A 178 0.53 -2.90 -2.87
CA ARG A 178 0.45 -1.55 -2.31
C ARG A 178 1.33 -0.53 -3.04
N GLU A 179 2.62 -0.83 -3.23
CA GLU A 179 3.62 0.13 -3.72
C GLU A 179 3.35 0.58 -5.17
N ASP A 180 2.92 -0.33 -6.04
CA ASP A 180 2.82 -0.11 -7.50
C ASP A 180 1.39 0.28 -7.94
N LEU A 181 0.64 1.03 -7.12
CA LEU A 181 -0.81 1.18 -7.33
C LEU A 181 -1.36 2.59 -7.51
N ILE A 182 -0.52 3.64 -7.57
CA ILE A 182 -1.03 4.99 -7.90
C ILE A 182 -0.91 5.20 -9.42
N PRO A 183 -1.99 5.07 -10.20
CA PRO A 183 -1.92 5.30 -11.64
C PRO A 183 -1.64 6.76 -11.95
N ASP A 184 -0.80 7.03 -12.95
CA ASP A 184 -0.56 8.38 -13.52
C ASP A 184 -1.87 9.11 -13.84
N MET A 185 -2.91 8.35 -14.17
CA MET A 185 -4.24 8.87 -14.43
C MET A 185 -4.84 9.63 -13.24
N PHE A 186 -4.54 9.21 -11.99
CA PHE A 186 -5.09 9.86 -10.80
C PHE A 186 -4.51 11.27 -10.63
N ILE A 187 -3.21 11.44 -10.81
CA ILE A 187 -2.59 12.76 -10.74
C ILE A 187 -3.11 13.70 -11.83
N GLU A 188 -3.36 13.20 -13.04
CA GLU A 188 -3.92 14.00 -14.12
C GLU A 188 -5.36 14.45 -13.83
N ILE A 189 -6.17 13.59 -13.19
CA ILE A 189 -7.53 13.96 -12.73
C ILE A 189 -7.43 15.09 -11.69
N VAL A 190 -6.58 14.95 -10.68
CA VAL A 190 -6.40 15.95 -9.62
C VAL A 190 -5.91 17.28 -10.20
N LYS A 191 -4.90 17.28 -11.07
CA LYS A 191 -4.39 18.48 -11.74
C LYS A 191 -5.47 19.18 -12.57
N LYS A 192 -6.30 18.41 -13.27
CA LYS A 192 -7.40 18.95 -14.07
C LYS A 192 -8.48 19.59 -13.20
N LEU A 193 -8.91 18.92 -12.14
CA LEU A 193 -9.91 19.41 -11.21
C LEU A 193 -9.42 20.66 -10.47
N SER A 194 -8.18 20.66 -10.01
CA SER A 194 -7.56 21.82 -9.36
C SER A 194 -7.61 23.07 -10.26
N LYS A 195 -7.34 22.93 -11.56
CA LYS A 195 -7.41 24.02 -12.54
C LYS A 195 -8.84 24.47 -12.81
N SER A 196 -9.79 23.55 -12.98
CA SER A 196 -11.18 23.86 -13.35
C SER A 196 -11.95 24.50 -12.20
N ASP A 197 -11.80 23.97 -10.98
CA ASP A 197 -12.60 24.38 -9.83
C ASP A 197 -11.91 25.44 -8.98
N LYS A 198 -10.71 25.91 -9.37
CA LYS A 198 -9.88 26.88 -8.65
C LYS A 198 -9.61 26.50 -7.19
N ILE A 199 -9.50 25.20 -6.93
CA ILE A 199 -9.24 24.67 -5.60
C ILE A 199 -7.74 24.49 -5.41
N LYS A 200 -7.26 24.85 -4.23
CA LYS A 200 -5.89 24.53 -3.83
C LYS A 200 -5.78 23.04 -3.55
N ALA A 201 -5.05 22.34 -4.39
CA ALA A 201 -4.72 20.92 -4.23
C ALA A 201 -3.20 20.69 -4.25
N ASP A 202 -2.43 21.72 -3.90
CA ASP A 202 -0.97 21.69 -4.00
C ASP A 202 -0.36 20.57 -3.16
N ASN A 203 -0.89 20.34 -1.94
CA ASN A 203 -0.44 19.27 -1.06
C ASN A 203 -0.74 17.88 -1.66
N LEU A 204 -1.92 17.70 -2.26
CA LEU A 204 -2.28 16.42 -2.88
C LEU A 204 -1.44 16.15 -4.13
N ILE A 205 -1.22 17.17 -4.95
CA ILE A 205 -0.37 17.07 -6.14
C ILE A 205 1.06 16.72 -5.72
N TYR A 206 1.60 17.42 -4.72
CA TYR A 206 2.92 17.13 -4.18
C TYR A 206 3.04 15.70 -3.64
N TYR A 207 2.05 15.28 -2.82
CA TYR A 207 1.99 13.91 -2.30
C TYR A 207 2.04 12.86 -3.42
N LEU A 208 1.26 13.05 -4.49
CA LEU A 208 1.22 12.12 -5.62
C LEU A 208 2.51 12.15 -6.45
N GLU A 209 3.06 13.35 -6.71
CA GLU A 209 4.32 13.49 -7.44
C GLU A 209 5.49 12.89 -6.67
N ARG A 210 5.51 13.08 -5.34
CA ARG A 210 6.53 12.53 -4.46
C ARG A 210 6.50 11.00 -4.45
N HIS A 211 5.31 10.38 -4.39
CA HIS A 211 5.17 8.93 -4.51
C HIS A 211 5.68 8.41 -5.86
N ILE A 212 5.27 9.03 -6.97
CA ILE A 212 5.71 8.60 -8.30
C ILE A 212 7.25 8.68 -8.41
N GLU A 213 7.86 9.75 -7.88
CA GLU A 213 9.32 9.94 -7.91
C GLU A 213 10.04 8.87 -7.09
N VAL A 214 9.62 8.65 -5.84
CA VAL A 214 10.29 7.76 -4.90
C VAL A 214 10.05 6.28 -5.25
N ASP A 215 8.82 5.92 -5.62
CA ASP A 215 8.44 4.54 -5.89
C ASP A 215 9.05 4.01 -7.20
N ALA A 216 9.09 4.85 -8.25
CA ALA A 216 9.60 4.42 -9.56
C ALA A 216 11.11 4.20 -9.56
N ASP A 217 11.88 5.08 -8.90
CA ASP A 217 13.33 5.09 -9.02
C ASP A 217 14.05 4.33 -7.88
N GLU A 218 13.46 4.25 -6.68
CA GLU A 218 14.13 3.72 -5.50
C GLU A 218 13.39 2.55 -4.84
N HIS A 219 12.14 2.71 -4.42
CA HIS A 219 11.43 1.75 -3.59
C HIS A 219 11.02 0.48 -4.34
N GLY A 220 10.50 0.58 -5.57
CA GLY A 220 10.09 -0.57 -6.36
C GLY A 220 11.22 -1.59 -6.57
N PRO A 221 12.40 -1.20 -7.08
CA PRO A 221 13.55 -2.10 -7.19
C PRO A 221 14.05 -2.66 -5.86
N MET A 222 13.97 -1.88 -4.77
CA MET A 222 14.34 -2.34 -3.43
C MET A 222 13.37 -3.41 -2.92
N ALA A 223 12.09 -3.17 -3.05
CA ALA A 223 11.05 -4.09 -2.61
C ALA A 223 11.13 -5.44 -3.35
N LEU A 224 11.41 -5.43 -4.66
CA LEU A 224 11.64 -6.65 -5.43
C LEU A 224 12.86 -7.44 -4.92
N LYS A 225 13.98 -6.77 -4.65
CA LYS A 225 15.18 -7.43 -4.07
C LYS A 225 14.90 -8.01 -2.69
N MET A 226 14.08 -7.35 -1.88
CA MET A 226 13.68 -7.87 -0.57
C MET A 226 12.91 -9.20 -0.71
N ILE A 227 11.98 -9.29 -1.64
CA ILE A 227 11.23 -10.54 -1.89
C ILE A 227 12.17 -11.65 -2.38
N GLU A 228 13.07 -11.35 -3.31
CA GLU A 228 14.07 -12.32 -3.80
C GLU A 228 14.92 -12.88 -2.65
N GLU A 229 15.38 -12.02 -1.73
CA GLU A 229 16.15 -12.45 -0.57
C GLU A 229 15.32 -13.32 0.39
N LEU A 230 14.08 -12.92 0.68
CA LEU A 230 13.21 -13.63 1.61
C LEU A 230 12.72 -14.98 1.06
N CYS A 231 12.45 -15.08 -0.22
CA CYS A 231 12.02 -16.31 -0.87
C CYS A 231 13.20 -17.21 -1.28
N GLY A 232 14.29 -16.64 -1.74
CA GLY A 232 15.47 -17.35 -2.20
C GLY A 232 15.13 -18.46 -3.20
N ASN A 233 15.58 -19.69 -2.92
CA ASN A 233 15.31 -20.87 -3.73
C ASN A 233 14.08 -21.68 -3.26
N ASP A 234 13.32 -21.18 -2.28
CA ASP A 234 12.19 -21.90 -1.67
C ASP A 234 10.92 -21.72 -2.51
N LYS A 235 10.53 -22.79 -3.20
CA LYS A 235 9.30 -22.80 -4.04
C LYS A 235 8.01 -22.62 -3.24
N VAL A 236 8.00 -23.02 -1.97
CA VAL A 236 6.82 -22.89 -1.12
C VAL A 236 6.62 -21.42 -0.79
N LYS A 237 7.69 -20.72 -0.42
CA LYS A 237 7.64 -19.27 -0.16
C LYS A 237 7.19 -18.47 -1.37
N TRP A 238 7.73 -18.76 -2.56
CA TRP A 238 7.30 -18.12 -3.81
C TRP A 238 5.81 -18.34 -4.09
N LYS A 239 5.33 -19.58 -3.89
CA LYS A 239 3.90 -19.88 -4.06
C LYS A 239 3.03 -19.15 -3.04
N GLU A 240 3.42 -19.10 -1.77
CA GLU A 240 2.68 -18.39 -0.73
C GLU A 240 2.64 -16.87 -1.01
N ALA A 241 3.76 -16.29 -1.42
CA ALA A 241 3.87 -14.90 -1.85
C ALA A 241 2.89 -14.58 -2.99
N THR A 242 2.90 -15.37 -4.06
CA THR A 242 2.00 -15.22 -5.22
C THR A 242 0.52 -15.32 -4.84
N ILE A 243 0.15 -16.29 -4.00
CA ILE A 243 -1.26 -16.45 -3.56
C ILE A 243 -1.73 -15.24 -2.74
N ALA A 244 -0.91 -14.76 -1.82
CA ALA A 244 -1.25 -13.63 -0.98
C ALA A 244 -1.41 -12.35 -1.80
N ASP A 245 -0.50 -12.11 -2.73
CA ASP A 245 -0.54 -10.94 -3.58
C ASP A 245 -1.73 -10.96 -4.55
N ARG A 246 -2.05 -12.08 -5.19
CA ARG A 246 -3.27 -12.21 -5.98
C ARG A 246 -4.53 -11.86 -5.19
N LYS A 247 -4.59 -12.23 -3.91
CA LYS A 247 -5.71 -11.86 -3.02
C LYS A 247 -5.69 -10.37 -2.72
N SER A 248 -4.52 -9.80 -2.43
CA SER A 248 -4.33 -8.36 -2.20
C SER A 248 -4.78 -7.53 -3.41
N THR A 249 -4.27 -7.83 -4.59
CA THR A 249 -4.58 -7.11 -5.83
C THR A 249 -6.06 -7.24 -6.20
N ARG A 250 -6.69 -8.39 -5.95
CA ARG A 250 -8.14 -8.55 -6.10
C ARG A 250 -8.93 -7.68 -5.13
N LEU A 251 -8.51 -7.56 -3.89
CA LEU A 251 -9.14 -6.67 -2.91
C LEU A 251 -9.03 -5.20 -3.35
N ASN A 252 -7.93 -4.82 -3.97
CA ASN A 252 -7.77 -3.48 -4.55
C ASN A 252 -8.69 -3.28 -5.77
N SER A 253 -8.81 -4.27 -6.66
CA SER A 253 -9.54 -4.17 -7.94
C SER A 253 -11.02 -4.51 -7.85
N SER A 254 -11.40 -5.41 -6.93
CA SER A 254 -12.71 -6.07 -6.98
C SER A 254 -13.75 -5.48 -6.09
N HIS A 255 -13.74 -4.26 -5.74
CA HIS A 255 -14.89 -3.68 -5.06
C HIS A 255 -14.67 -2.99 -3.72
N GLN A 256 -13.48 -3.00 -3.12
CA GLN A 256 -13.61 -2.72 -1.73
C GLN A 256 -13.26 -1.29 -1.34
N ILE A 257 -12.13 -0.76 -1.54
CA ILE A 257 -11.89 0.65 -1.21
C ILE A 257 -12.23 1.57 -2.39
N ILE A 258 -11.91 1.15 -3.60
CA ILE A 258 -12.10 1.93 -4.82
C ILE A 258 -13.57 1.96 -5.22
N SER A 259 -14.29 0.82 -5.12
CA SER A 259 -15.68 0.68 -5.54
C SER A 259 -16.67 1.39 -4.62
N TYR A 260 -16.39 1.50 -3.31
CA TYR A 260 -17.31 2.17 -2.39
C TYR A 260 -17.42 3.67 -2.69
N ALA A 261 -16.33 4.30 -3.08
CA ALA A 261 -16.38 5.68 -3.56
C ALA A 261 -17.23 5.83 -4.84
N VAL A 262 -17.36 4.77 -5.65
CA VAL A 262 -18.17 4.76 -6.90
C VAL A 262 -19.65 4.57 -6.63
N PHE A 263 -20.02 3.75 -5.64
CA PHE A 263 -21.45 3.43 -5.38
C PHE A 263 -22.16 4.40 -4.45
N CYS A 264 -21.40 5.29 -3.76
CA CYS A 264 -21.99 6.38 -2.96
C CYS A 264 -22.13 7.69 -3.74
N LEU A 265 -21.76 7.73 -5.02
CA LEU A 265 -22.04 8.81 -5.98
C LEU A 265 -23.25 8.46 -6.81
#